data_1709cbc6d5fd8507575e6745ce9d257a
#
_entry.id   1709cbc6d5fd8507575e6745ce9d257a
#
_cell.length_a   1.000
_cell.length_b   1.000
_cell.length_c   1.000
_cell.angle_alpha   90.00
_cell.angle_beta   90.00
_cell.angle_gamma   90.00
#
_symmetry.space_group_name_H-M   'P 1'
#
loop_
_entity.id
_entity.type
_entity.pdbx_description
1 polymer ?
#
loop_
_entity_poly.entity_id
_entity_poly.type
_entity_poly.pdbx_seq_one_letter_code
_entity_poly.pdbx_strand_id
1 'polypeptide(L)'
;MSTAEARTRPAWKVWAVVAVLVVVVAGLLHAWRNTNVLTADRLCGGLVSAAQADAVLPGSGRLDAEGEGLDEDLTDTECRVGKSSVVLGSGEGELTVRVQEDQGDELLGVDRSPALSKTSFFTGKATGGVDTYTGWVLLPEKCWDTQPVIVRVSSTEPVSGRDAFAALVTDTARAVAAAAKCGDLPEKPGPLVPPVSDEARPVREGQVCGLDGFAVRGQVPTGTKVLEAGQKAPADLWSCKLTLDDRSRESVRADGFVTYTASKDPLIAAAVRKAPGTSKGKAPDGREAEIVSPQAMILPCAEGGPLYVTSESGLQYLEASKRHPDLPKRDAYIAPFLKAAAKTFGCAAPAG
;
A
#
# COMPACT_ATOMS: atom_id res chain seq x y z
N MET A 1 -81.37 41.44 -9.55
CA MET A 1 -80.68 40.14 -9.95
C MET A 1 -79.24 40.48 -10.26
N SER A 2 -78.35 40.20 -9.36
CA SER A 2 -76.87 40.46 -9.51
C SER A 2 -76.18 39.19 -9.95
N THR A 3 -75.71 39.17 -11.16
CA THR A 3 -74.95 38.05 -11.73
C THR A 3 -73.52 38.12 -11.22
N ALA A 4 -73.15 37.19 -10.36
CA ALA A 4 -71.74 37.00 -9.91
C ALA A 4 -70.93 36.46 -11.08
N GLU A 5 -70.06 37.27 -11.63
CA GLU A 5 -69.01 36.83 -12.57
C GLU A 5 -68.02 35.95 -11.87
N ALA A 6 -68.08 34.67 -12.17
CA ALA A 6 -67.08 33.70 -11.75
C ALA A 6 -65.74 34.01 -12.49
N ARG A 7 -64.79 34.65 -11.80
CA ARG A 7 -63.44 34.93 -12.28
C ARG A 7 -62.69 33.60 -12.46
N THR A 8 -62.76 33.01 -13.66
CA THR A 8 -61.92 31.83 -14.01
C THR A 8 -60.46 32.20 -13.96
N ARG A 9 -59.75 31.67 -12.96
CA ARG A 9 -58.29 31.81 -12.88
C ARG A 9 -57.69 31.16 -14.13
N PRO A 10 -56.81 31.85 -14.86
CA PRO A 10 -56.29 31.31 -16.12
C PRO A 10 -55.49 30.02 -15.86
N ALA A 11 -55.97 28.90 -16.43
CA ALA A 11 -55.41 27.54 -16.25
C ALA A 11 -53.91 27.47 -16.53
N TRP A 12 -53.38 28.37 -17.38
CA TRP A 12 -51.96 28.40 -17.69
C TRP A 12 -51.06 28.72 -16.48
N LYS A 13 -51.53 29.52 -15.50
CA LYS A 13 -50.78 29.83 -14.26
C LYS A 13 -50.63 28.58 -13.38
N VAL A 14 -51.63 27.70 -13.35
CA VAL A 14 -51.60 26.43 -12.63
C VAL A 14 -50.58 25.49 -13.29
N TRP A 15 -50.60 25.37 -14.61
CA TRP A 15 -49.64 24.55 -15.35
C TRP A 15 -48.21 25.07 -15.24
N ALA A 16 -47.99 26.41 -15.21
CA ALA A 16 -46.67 26.97 -14.98
C ALA A 16 -46.12 26.64 -13.58
N VAL A 17 -46.94 26.71 -12.53
CA VAL A 17 -46.54 26.33 -11.17
C VAL A 17 -46.25 24.82 -11.09
N VAL A 18 -47.03 23.96 -11.72
CA VAL A 18 -46.80 22.51 -11.78
C VAL A 18 -45.51 22.22 -12.52
N ALA A 19 -45.23 22.85 -13.65
CA ALA A 19 -43.98 22.68 -14.39
C ALA A 19 -42.75 23.08 -13.56
N VAL A 20 -42.81 24.20 -12.87
CA VAL A 20 -41.70 24.65 -11.96
C VAL A 20 -41.51 23.67 -10.81
N LEU A 21 -42.57 23.18 -10.18
CA LEU A 21 -42.50 22.15 -9.14
C LEU A 21 -41.84 20.84 -9.65
N VAL A 22 -42.24 20.36 -10.85
CA VAL A 22 -41.65 19.18 -11.46
C VAL A 22 -40.15 19.38 -11.70
N VAL A 23 -39.74 20.53 -12.24
CA VAL A 23 -38.32 20.85 -12.48
C VAL A 23 -37.53 20.90 -11.16
N VAL A 24 -38.10 21.53 -10.13
CA VAL A 24 -37.47 21.62 -8.80
C VAL A 24 -37.33 20.23 -8.18
N VAL A 25 -38.40 19.41 -8.21
CA VAL A 25 -38.36 18.04 -7.68
C VAL A 25 -37.37 17.15 -8.46
N ALA A 26 -37.39 17.25 -9.79
CA ALA A 26 -36.44 16.54 -10.64
C ALA A 26 -34.98 16.97 -10.36
N GLY A 27 -34.75 18.28 -10.21
CA GLY A 27 -33.44 18.85 -9.82
C GLY A 27 -32.98 18.38 -8.44
N LEU A 28 -33.86 18.37 -7.45
CA LEU A 28 -33.55 17.86 -6.11
C LEU A 28 -33.27 16.35 -6.11
N LEU A 29 -34.06 15.57 -6.84
CA LEU A 29 -33.86 14.13 -6.99
C LEU A 29 -32.54 13.83 -7.72
N HIS A 30 -32.21 14.63 -8.75
CA HIS A 30 -30.94 14.52 -9.46
C HIS A 30 -29.76 14.87 -8.52
N ALA A 31 -29.83 15.97 -7.81
CA ALA A 31 -28.80 16.36 -6.84
C ALA A 31 -28.64 15.29 -5.75
N TRP A 32 -29.75 14.82 -5.17
CA TRP A 32 -29.71 13.78 -4.14
C TRP A 32 -29.09 12.45 -4.62
N ARG A 33 -29.36 12.05 -5.85
CA ARG A 33 -28.87 10.76 -6.39
C ARG A 33 -27.47 10.82 -7.02
N ASN A 34 -27.00 12.00 -7.39
CA ASN A 34 -25.73 12.13 -8.12
C ASN A 34 -24.69 13.02 -7.41
N THR A 35 -24.97 13.47 -6.19
CA THR A 35 -24.01 14.27 -5.42
C THR A 35 -23.92 13.78 -3.97
N ASN A 36 -22.81 14.09 -3.30
CA ASN A 36 -22.55 13.71 -1.91
C ASN A 36 -23.18 14.67 -0.87
N VAL A 37 -24.11 15.58 -1.27
CA VAL A 37 -24.69 16.61 -0.38
C VAL A 37 -25.40 16.02 0.86
N LEU A 38 -25.92 14.81 0.77
CA LEU A 38 -26.60 14.11 1.87
C LEU A 38 -25.87 12.84 2.30
N THR A 39 -24.62 12.65 1.89
CA THR A 39 -23.79 11.55 2.35
C THR A 39 -23.24 11.87 3.74
N ALA A 40 -23.18 10.90 4.62
CA ALA A 40 -22.56 11.08 5.94
C ALA A 40 -21.08 11.46 5.77
N ASP A 41 -20.55 12.28 6.68
CA ASP A 41 -19.14 12.72 6.67
C ASP A 41 -18.17 11.54 6.75
N ARG A 42 -18.59 10.46 7.41
CA ARG A 42 -17.85 9.22 7.51
C ARG A 42 -18.72 8.02 7.16
N LEU A 43 -18.15 7.10 6.42
CA LEU A 43 -18.72 5.86 5.93
C LEU A 43 -18.21 4.67 6.76
N CYS A 44 -18.72 3.46 6.49
CA CYS A 44 -18.24 2.23 7.16
C CYS A 44 -18.29 2.34 8.69
N GLY A 45 -19.42 2.74 9.25
CA GLY A 45 -19.54 2.90 10.71
C GLY A 45 -18.59 3.94 11.32
N GLY A 46 -18.11 4.90 10.54
CA GLY A 46 -17.20 5.95 11.01
C GLY A 46 -15.72 5.73 10.66
N LEU A 47 -15.38 4.65 9.96
CA LEU A 47 -13.97 4.33 9.64
C LEU A 47 -13.41 5.14 8.48
N VAL A 48 -14.21 5.41 7.43
CA VAL A 48 -13.76 6.00 6.17
C VAL A 48 -14.28 7.43 6.01
N SER A 49 -13.43 8.39 5.76
CA SER A 49 -13.83 9.76 5.43
C SER A 49 -14.44 9.83 4.03
N ALA A 50 -15.70 10.29 3.93
CA ALA A 50 -16.39 10.42 2.65
C ALA A 50 -15.68 11.41 1.71
N ALA A 51 -15.20 12.54 2.24
CA ALA A 51 -14.49 13.54 1.46
C ALA A 51 -13.16 12.99 0.88
N GLN A 52 -12.42 12.19 1.66
CA GLN A 52 -11.17 11.58 1.18
C GLN A 52 -11.45 10.46 0.18
N ALA A 53 -12.48 9.62 0.41
CA ALA A 53 -12.89 8.59 -0.54
C ALA A 53 -13.32 9.20 -1.88
N ASP A 54 -14.06 10.32 -1.85
CA ASP A 54 -14.47 11.05 -3.05
C ASP A 54 -13.29 11.62 -3.83
N ALA A 55 -12.28 12.13 -3.14
CA ALA A 55 -11.06 12.68 -3.74
C ALA A 55 -10.17 11.61 -4.38
N VAL A 56 -10.23 10.37 -3.88
CA VAL A 56 -9.39 9.24 -4.33
C VAL A 56 -10.05 8.47 -5.47
N LEU A 57 -11.35 8.21 -5.37
CA LEU A 57 -12.10 7.48 -6.39
C LEU A 57 -12.28 8.32 -7.65
N PRO A 58 -11.99 7.74 -8.83
CA PRO A 58 -12.28 8.41 -10.11
C PRO A 58 -13.79 8.53 -10.34
N GLY A 59 -14.15 9.34 -11.34
CA GLY A 59 -15.53 9.50 -11.77
C GLY A 59 -16.36 10.42 -10.88
N SER A 60 -17.64 10.56 -11.22
CA SER A 60 -18.64 11.37 -10.51
C SER A 60 -19.80 10.50 -10.06
N GLY A 61 -20.41 10.82 -8.93
CA GLY A 61 -21.54 10.08 -8.40
C GLY A 61 -21.68 10.28 -6.89
N ARG A 62 -22.72 9.69 -6.33
CA ARG A 62 -22.89 9.62 -4.89
C ARG A 62 -22.08 8.48 -4.31
N LEU A 63 -21.39 8.72 -3.21
CA LEU A 63 -20.75 7.67 -2.45
C LEU A 63 -21.79 6.81 -1.75
N ASP A 64 -21.61 5.51 -1.85
CA ASP A 64 -22.38 4.48 -1.16
C ASP A 64 -21.40 3.54 -0.46
N ALA A 65 -21.78 2.98 0.69
CA ALA A 65 -20.93 2.11 1.47
C ALA A 65 -21.70 0.85 1.89
N GLU A 66 -21.06 -0.29 1.74
CA GLU A 66 -21.51 -1.59 2.21
C GLU A 66 -20.58 -2.08 3.33
N GLY A 67 -21.14 -2.44 4.49
CA GLY A 67 -20.41 -2.89 5.67
C GLY A 67 -20.74 -2.04 6.89
N GLU A 68 -20.71 -2.65 8.08
CA GLU A 68 -21.24 -2.06 9.31
C GLU A 68 -20.21 -1.29 10.14
N GLY A 69 -18.94 -1.26 9.75
CA GLY A 69 -17.86 -0.64 10.53
C GLY A 69 -16.96 -1.68 11.17
N LEU A 70 -16.45 -1.37 12.38
CA LEU A 70 -15.55 -2.28 13.09
C LEU A 70 -16.34 -3.50 13.59
N ASP A 71 -15.86 -4.70 13.25
CA ASP A 71 -16.42 -5.95 13.72
C ASP A 71 -15.98 -6.25 15.17
N GLU A 72 -16.65 -7.18 15.84
CA GLU A 72 -16.25 -7.67 17.18
C GLU A 72 -14.83 -8.24 17.14
N ASP A 73 -14.51 -9.01 16.08
CA ASP A 73 -13.14 -9.36 15.73
C ASP A 73 -12.59 -8.29 14.79
N LEU A 74 -11.54 -7.60 15.25
CA LEU A 74 -10.90 -6.53 14.48
C LEU A 74 -10.53 -6.98 13.06
N THR A 75 -10.10 -8.22 12.91
CA THR A 75 -9.56 -8.77 11.66
C THR A 75 -10.63 -9.23 10.67
N ASP A 76 -11.88 -9.35 11.10
CA ASP A 76 -13.01 -9.65 10.21
C ASP A 76 -13.63 -8.40 9.58
N THR A 77 -13.12 -7.22 9.95
CA THR A 77 -13.64 -5.93 9.45
C THR A 77 -13.40 -5.78 7.96
N GLU A 78 -14.48 -5.74 7.19
CA GLU A 78 -14.49 -5.41 5.76
C GLU A 78 -15.56 -4.35 5.48
N CYS A 79 -15.22 -3.37 4.66
CA CYS A 79 -16.17 -2.39 4.14
C CYS A 79 -15.83 -2.03 2.71
N ARG A 80 -16.85 -1.80 1.89
CA ARG A 80 -16.74 -1.36 0.51
C ARG A 80 -17.33 0.02 0.35
N VAL A 81 -16.65 0.89 -0.40
CA VAL A 81 -17.10 2.24 -0.71
C VAL A 81 -17.01 2.44 -2.21
N GLY A 82 -18.15 2.63 -2.85
CA GLY A 82 -18.25 2.86 -4.29
C GLY A 82 -18.91 4.19 -4.64
N LYS A 83 -18.75 4.63 -5.88
CA LYS A 83 -19.54 5.73 -6.46
C LYS A 83 -20.67 5.15 -7.29
N SER A 84 -21.91 5.61 -7.06
CA SER A 84 -23.08 5.25 -7.85
C SER A 84 -23.64 6.48 -8.57
N SER A 85 -24.04 6.33 -9.83
CA SER A 85 -24.71 7.36 -10.61
C SER A 85 -25.88 6.76 -11.39
N VAL A 86 -27.05 7.39 -11.32
CA VAL A 86 -28.23 6.96 -12.08
C VAL A 86 -28.15 7.33 -13.56
N VAL A 87 -27.37 8.37 -13.89
CA VAL A 87 -27.28 8.91 -15.26
C VAL A 87 -26.14 8.30 -16.06
N LEU A 88 -25.03 7.95 -15.41
CA LEU A 88 -23.79 7.49 -16.04
C LEU A 88 -23.53 5.98 -15.89
N GLY A 89 -24.48 5.25 -15.32
CA GLY A 89 -24.32 3.82 -15.00
C GLY A 89 -23.68 3.59 -13.63
N SER A 90 -23.35 2.34 -13.32
CA SER A 90 -22.63 1.97 -12.09
C SER A 90 -21.30 2.72 -12.05
N GLY A 91 -21.02 3.38 -10.93
CA GLY A 91 -19.83 4.21 -10.76
C GLY A 91 -18.55 3.47 -11.11
N GLU A 92 -17.64 4.21 -11.71
CA GLU A 92 -16.28 3.72 -11.98
C GLU A 92 -15.49 3.77 -10.68
N GLY A 93 -15.11 2.61 -10.17
CA GLY A 93 -14.23 2.46 -9.02
C GLY A 93 -14.93 2.18 -7.69
N GLU A 94 -14.35 1.23 -6.97
CA GLU A 94 -14.72 0.81 -5.63
C GLU A 94 -13.46 0.71 -4.76
N LEU A 95 -13.55 1.17 -3.52
CA LEU A 95 -12.56 0.93 -2.48
C LEU A 95 -13.05 -0.21 -1.59
N THR A 96 -12.20 -1.19 -1.36
CA THR A 96 -12.40 -2.21 -0.32
C THR A 96 -11.43 -1.94 0.81
N VAL A 97 -11.95 -1.70 2.00
CA VAL A 97 -11.19 -1.55 3.24
C VAL A 97 -11.24 -2.86 3.99
N ARG A 98 -10.09 -3.37 4.40
CA ARG A 98 -9.95 -4.57 5.23
C ARG A 98 -8.99 -4.31 6.37
N VAL A 99 -9.35 -4.82 7.54
CA VAL A 99 -8.42 -4.98 8.65
C VAL A 99 -8.04 -6.46 8.70
N GLN A 100 -6.76 -6.76 8.70
CA GLN A 100 -6.31 -8.15 8.64
C GLN A 100 -5.02 -8.34 9.43
N GLU A 101 -4.86 -9.53 10.00
CA GLU A 101 -3.54 -9.99 10.42
C GLU A 101 -2.65 -10.22 9.22
N ASP A 102 -1.37 -9.98 9.39
CA ASP A 102 -0.35 -10.24 8.39
C ASP A 102 0.85 -10.92 9.04
N GLN A 103 1.41 -11.94 8.39
CA GLN A 103 2.65 -12.51 8.91
C GLN A 103 3.76 -11.47 8.77
N GLY A 104 4.52 -11.26 9.86
CA GLY A 104 5.47 -10.16 9.93
C GLY A 104 6.54 -10.20 8.83
N ASP A 105 7.02 -11.39 8.45
CA ASP A 105 7.97 -11.59 7.35
C ASP A 105 7.32 -11.46 5.96
N GLU A 106 6.02 -11.72 5.84
CA GLU A 106 5.29 -11.55 4.59
C GLU A 106 4.85 -10.10 4.34
N LEU A 107 4.85 -9.23 5.37
CA LEU A 107 4.44 -7.83 5.24
C LEU A 107 5.21 -7.08 4.13
N LEU A 108 6.48 -7.42 3.95
CA LEU A 108 7.37 -6.90 2.92
C LEU A 108 7.81 -7.98 1.92
N GLY A 109 6.98 -9.00 1.72
CA GLY A 109 7.26 -10.12 0.82
C GLY A 109 7.06 -9.77 -0.66
N VAL A 110 7.72 -10.56 -1.53
CA VAL A 110 7.73 -10.37 -3.01
C VAL A 110 6.34 -10.51 -3.62
N ASP A 111 5.55 -11.44 -3.12
CA ASP A 111 4.22 -11.78 -3.68
C ASP A 111 3.12 -10.80 -3.25
N ARG A 112 3.50 -9.71 -2.59
CA ARG A 112 2.52 -8.73 -2.08
C ARG A 112 2.03 -7.77 -3.16
N SER A 113 0.77 -7.45 -3.06
CA SER A 113 0.16 -6.28 -3.70
C SER A 113 0.00 -5.19 -2.62
N PRO A 114 0.55 -4.00 -2.81
CA PRO A 114 1.28 -3.52 -3.99
C PRO A 114 2.70 -4.11 -4.09
N ALA A 115 3.23 -4.19 -5.31
CA ALA A 115 4.63 -4.57 -5.51
C ALA A 115 5.55 -3.53 -4.85
N LEU A 116 6.41 -3.96 -3.93
CA LEU A 116 7.25 -3.06 -3.11
C LEU A 116 8.04 -2.05 -3.94
N SER A 117 8.58 -2.47 -5.09
CA SER A 117 9.34 -1.61 -5.99
C SER A 117 8.53 -0.49 -6.65
N LYS A 118 7.19 -0.55 -6.60
CA LYS A 118 6.26 0.46 -7.14
C LYS A 118 5.55 1.24 -6.04
N THR A 119 5.76 0.86 -4.79
CA THR A 119 5.11 1.46 -3.61
C THR A 119 5.79 2.76 -3.22
N SER A 120 5.02 3.78 -2.92
CA SER A 120 5.48 4.97 -2.21
C SER A 120 5.34 4.71 -0.72
N PHE A 121 6.45 4.61 0.00
CA PHE A 121 6.45 4.34 1.43
C PHE A 121 6.40 5.61 2.27
N PHE A 122 5.91 5.48 3.49
CA PHE A 122 6.00 6.46 4.55
C PHE A 122 6.25 5.78 5.90
N THR A 123 6.99 6.43 6.78
CA THR A 123 7.44 5.92 8.07
C THR A 123 7.35 6.99 9.15
N GLY A 124 7.73 6.65 10.35
CA GLY A 124 7.75 7.55 11.50
C GLY A 124 6.57 7.33 12.44
N LYS A 125 5.61 8.27 12.51
CA LYS A 125 4.43 8.12 13.37
C LYS A 125 3.38 7.16 12.82
N ALA A 126 3.38 6.96 11.52
CA ALA A 126 2.63 5.92 10.82
C ALA A 126 3.55 5.24 9.81
N THR A 127 3.47 3.94 9.71
CA THR A 127 4.26 3.11 8.81
C THR A 127 3.34 2.45 7.81
N GLY A 128 3.63 2.66 6.53
CA GLY A 128 2.78 2.13 5.48
C GLY A 128 3.31 2.40 4.08
N GLY A 129 2.49 2.08 3.09
CA GLY A 129 2.81 2.32 1.71
C GLY A 129 1.59 2.31 0.80
N VAL A 130 1.69 3.00 -0.31
CA VAL A 130 0.63 3.09 -1.32
C VAL A 130 1.21 2.97 -2.73
N ASP A 131 0.48 2.32 -3.62
CA ASP A 131 0.66 2.45 -5.06
C ASP A 131 -0.59 3.09 -5.71
N THR A 132 -0.90 2.78 -6.95
CA THR A 132 -2.06 3.29 -7.66
C THR A 132 -3.35 2.51 -7.41
N TYR A 133 -3.29 1.34 -6.77
CA TYR A 133 -4.43 0.47 -6.54
C TYR A 133 -4.59 0.02 -5.09
N THR A 134 -3.51 -0.01 -4.34
CA THR A 134 -3.51 -0.56 -2.98
C THR A 134 -2.71 0.33 -2.04
N GLY A 135 -3.22 0.49 -0.83
CA GLY A 135 -2.51 1.10 0.27
C GLY A 135 -2.65 0.27 1.53
N TRP A 136 -1.66 0.36 2.40
CA TRP A 136 -1.69 -0.29 3.70
C TRP A 136 -1.03 0.57 4.78
N VAL A 137 -1.48 0.41 6.00
CA VAL A 137 -0.89 1.01 7.20
C VAL A 137 -0.82 -0.05 8.28
N LEU A 138 0.36 -0.20 8.88
CA LEU A 138 0.58 -1.07 10.02
C LEU A 138 0.02 -0.39 11.27
N LEU A 139 -0.88 -1.08 11.98
CA LEU A 139 -1.45 -0.58 13.22
C LEU A 139 -0.41 -0.62 14.36
N PRO A 140 -0.58 0.18 15.43
CA PRO A 140 0.27 0.11 16.60
C PRO A 140 0.35 -1.29 17.22
N GLU A 141 1.48 -1.65 17.82
CA GLU A 141 1.69 -2.97 18.45
C GLU A 141 0.60 -3.38 19.45
N LYS A 142 -0.05 -2.42 20.10
CA LYS A 142 -1.17 -2.67 21.01
C LYS A 142 -2.42 -3.23 20.31
N CYS A 143 -2.50 -3.09 19.00
CA CYS A 143 -3.58 -3.65 18.19
C CYS A 143 -3.31 -5.09 17.75
N TRP A 144 -2.11 -5.61 18.03
CA TRP A 144 -1.70 -6.95 17.63
C TRP A 144 -1.95 -7.94 18.77
N ASP A 145 -2.48 -9.09 18.44
CA ASP A 145 -2.50 -10.24 19.35
C ASP A 145 -1.26 -11.13 19.07
N THR A 146 -1.37 -12.04 18.17
CA THR A 146 -0.28 -12.96 17.80
C THR A 146 0.54 -12.45 16.62
N GLN A 147 -0.10 -11.82 15.68
CA GLN A 147 0.49 -11.31 14.44
C GLN A 147 0.28 -9.79 14.29
N PRO A 148 1.10 -9.12 13.50
CA PRO A 148 0.88 -7.72 13.14
C PRO A 148 -0.48 -7.54 12.45
N VAL A 149 -1.15 -6.43 12.73
CA VAL A 149 -2.42 -6.08 12.11
C VAL A 149 -2.23 -4.88 11.19
N ILE A 150 -2.76 -4.96 9.98
CA ILE A 150 -2.73 -3.89 8.99
C ILE A 150 -4.16 -3.47 8.60
N VAL A 151 -4.30 -2.20 8.28
CA VAL A 151 -5.43 -1.71 7.50
C VAL A 151 -4.98 -1.67 6.05
N ARG A 152 -5.70 -2.38 5.20
CA ARG A 152 -5.49 -2.41 3.75
C ARG A 152 -6.68 -1.76 3.05
N VAL A 153 -6.39 -0.88 2.10
CA VAL A 153 -7.39 -0.31 1.20
C VAL A 153 -7.00 -0.66 -0.23
N SER A 154 -7.89 -1.32 -0.95
CA SER A 154 -7.69 -1.69 -2.36
C SER A 154 -8.72 -0.98 -3.22
N SER A 155 -8.32 -0.52 -4.39
CA SER A 155 -9.18 0.11 -5.40
C SER A 155 -9.29 -0.77 -6.63
N THR A 156 -10.48 -0.87 -7.22
CA THR A 156 -10.68 -1.57 -8.49
C THR A 156 -10.14 -0.78 -9.68
N GLU A 157 -10.05 0.55 -9.54
CA GLU A 157 -9.53 1.48 -10.54
C GLU A 157 -8.31 2.26 -10.01
N PRO A 158 -7.44 2.79 -10.88
CA PRO A 158 -6.32 3.61 -10.43
C PRO A 158 -6.80 4.84 -9.65
N VAL A 159 -6.26 5.04 -8.45
CA VAL A 159 -6.59 6.19 -7.62
C VAL A 159 -6.07 7.51 -8.21
N SER A 160 -6.76 8.61 -7.93
CA SER A 160 -6.46 9.94 -8.48
C SER A 160 -5.10 10.52 -8.03
N GLY A 161 -4.49 10.02 -6.95
CA GLY A 161 -3.20 10.48 -6.46
C GLY A 161 -2.72 9.75 -5.22
N ARG A 162 -1.42 9.42 -5.18
CA ARG A 162 -0.80 8.66 -4.09
C ARG A 162 -0.84 9.40 -2.74
N ASP A 163 -0.65 10.73 -2.73
CA ASP A 163 -0.71 11.52 -1.49
C ASP A 163 -2.12 11.52 -0.87
N ALA A 164 -3.14 11.72 -1.69
CA ALA A 164 -4.54 11.65 -1.25
C ALA A 164 -4.89 10.24 -0.76
N PHE A 165 -4.40 9.22 -1.46
CA PHE A 165 -4.63 7.83 -1.08
C PHE A 165 -3.92 7.46 0.23
N ALA A 166 -2.68 7.87 0.42
CA ALA A 166 -1.96 7.69 1.68
C ALA A 166 -2.67 8.40 2.85
N ALA A 167 -3.20 9.60 2.63
CA ALA A 167 -4.00 10.31 3.62
C ALA A 167 -5.27 9.54 4.00
N LEU A 168 -6.01 9.02 3.00
CA LEU A 168 -7.19 8.18 3.23
C LEU A 168 -6.86 6.93 4.04
N VAL A 169 -5.84 6.17 3.64
CA VAL A 169 -5.47 4.92 4.31
C VAL A 169 -5.00 5.19 5.74
N THR A 170 -4.23 6.27 5.96
CA THR A 170 -3.77 6.66 7.30
C THR A 170 -4.92 7.10 8.19
N ASP A 171 -5.86 7.92 7.68
CA ASP A 171 -7.03 8.35 8.45
C ASP A 171 -7.95 7.16 8.78
N THR A 172 -8.11 6.22 7.84
CA THR A 172 -8.86 4.98 8.09
C THR A 172 -8.19 4.14 9.18
N ALA A 173 -6.87 3.93 9.12
CA ALA A 173 -6.12 3.21 10.14
C ALA A 173 -6.22 3.89 11.51
N ARG A 174 -6.16 5.23 11.55
CA ARG A 174 -6.36 6.02 12.77
C ARG A 174 -7.77 5.81 13.35
N ALA A 175 -8.81 5.81 12.51
CA ALA A 175 -10.18 5.57 12.95
C ALA A 175 -10.36 4.13 13.49
N VAL A 176 -9.75 3.12 12.84
CA VAL A 176 -9.73 1.73 13.30
C VAL A 176 -9.04 1.63 14.67
N ALA A 177 -7.82 2.15 14.82
CA ALA A 177 -7.09 2.10 16.08
C ALA A 177 -7.83 2.80 17.22
N ALA A 178 -8.46 3.95 16.96
CA ALA A 178 -9.27 4.67 17.92
C ALA A 178 -10.53 3.91 18.34
N ALA A 179 -11.26 3.31 17.37
CA ALA A 179 -12.46 2.51 17.64
C ALA A 179 -12.12 1.24 18.43
N ALA A 180 -11.02 0.55 18.08
CA ALA A 180 -10.50 -0.60 18.80
C ALA A 180 -9.81 -0.23 20.14
N LYS A 181 -9.58 1.06 20.43
CA LYS A 181 -8.88 1.57 21.62
C LYS A 181 -7.48 0.98 21.81
N CYS A 182 -6.79 0.69 20.72
CA CYS A 182 -5.51 0.00 20.74
C CYS A 182 -4.30 0.89 20.38
N GLY A 183 -4.49 2.19 20.22
CA GLY A 183 -3.41 3.16 20.03
C GLY A 183 -3.83 4.38 19.24
N ASP A 184 -2.87 5.29 19.05
CA ASP A 184 -3.05 6.53 18.31
C ASP A 184 -2.18 6.52 17.05
N LEU A 185 -2.74 6.97 15.94
CA LEU A 185 -2.04 7.24 14.69
C LEU A 185 -2.19 8.72 14.33
N PRO A 186 -1.25 9.28 13.55
CA PRO A 186 -1.35 10.68 13.11
C PRO A 186 -2.53 10.86 12.15
N GLU A 187 -2.99 12.09 12.04
CA GLU A 187 -4.04 12.47 11.08
C GLU A 187 -3.57 12.31 9.62
N LYS A 188 -2.27 12.49 9.38
CA LYS A 188 -1.67 12.43 8.04
C LYS A 188 -0.45 11.52 8.04
N PRO A 189 -0.14 10.85 6.93
CA PRO A 189 1.10 10.10 6.77
C PRO A 189 2.31 11.03 6.84
N GLY A 190 3.48 10.48 7.10
CA GLY A 190 4.75 11.14 6.86
C GLY A 190 4.97 11.43 5.37
N PRO A 191 6.10 12.08 5.02
CA PRO A 191 6.45 12.30 3.61
C PRO A 191 6.53 10.98 2.85
N LEU A 192 5.94 10.93 1.65
CA LEU A 192 6.04 9.76 0.78
C LEU A 192 7.44 9.67 0.17
N VAL A 193 7.99 8.47 0.17
CA VAL A 193 9.21 8.10 -0.55
C VAL A 193 8.81 7.26 -1.77
N PRO A 194 8.63 7.89 -2.94
CA PRO A 194 8.22 7.19 -4.15
C PRO A 194 9.38 6.37 -4.74
N PRO A 195 9.10 5.41 -5.64
CA PRO A 195 10.12 4.81 -6.47
C PRO A 195 10.83 5.86 -7.32
N VAL A 196 12.09 5.60 -7.68
CA VAL A 196 12.92 6.52 -8.49
C VAL A 196 12.33 6.71 -9.89
N SER A 197 11.68 5.67 -10.43
CA SER A 197 11.05 5.65 -11.73
C SER A 197 9.89 4.66 -11.72
N ASP A 198 8.85 4.94 -12.48
CA ASP A 198 7.74 4.00 -12.70
C ASP A 198 8.18 2.81 -13.58
N GLU A 199 9.23 2.98 -14.39
CA GLU A 199 9.81 1.96 -15.24
C GLU A 199 11.15 1.45 -14.69
N ALA A 200 11.40 0.14 -14.90
CA ALA A 200 12.69 -0.46 -14.57
C ALA A 200 13.80 0.06 -15.52
N ARG A 201 14.96 0.34 -14.96
CA ARG A 201 16.12 0.88 -15.68
C ARG A 201 17.30 -0.11 -15.63
N PRO A 202 18.25 -0.05 -16.56
CA PRO A 202 19.45 -0.87 -16.50
C PRO A 202 20.22 -0.65 -15.18
N VAL A 203 20.68 -1.74 -14.57
CA VAL A 203 21.54 -1.67 -13.38
C VAL A 203 22.88 -0.99 -13.71
N ARG A 204 23.43 -0.30 -12.71
CA ARG A 204 24.80 0.18 -12.73
C ARG A 204 25.65 -0.71 -11.84
N GLU A 205 26.58 -1.48 -12.41
CA GLU A 205 27.49 -2.31 -11.62
C GLU A 205 28.27 -1.49 -10.58
N GLY A 206 28.35 -2.02 -9.36
CA GLY A 206 28.94 -1.33 -8.22
C GLY A 206 28.02 -0.30 -7.57
N GLN A 207 26.83 -0.05 -8.11
CA GLN A 207 25.80 0.82 -7.56
C GLN A 207 24.39 0.27 -7.81
N VAL A 208 24.23 -1.05 -7.84
CA VAL A 208 22.95 -1.70 -8.06
C VAL A 208 21.96 -1.23 -7.01
N CYS A 209 20.77 -0.86 -7.43
CA CYS A 209 19.71 -0.31 -6.57
C CYS A 209 20.15 0.99 -5.82
N GLY A 210 21.15 1.70 -6.31
CA GLY A 210 21.70 2.88 -5.67
C GLY A 210 22.56 2.61 -4.43
N LEU A 211 22.91 1.35 -4.16
CA LEU A 211 23.77 0.96 -3.03
C LEU A 211 25.24 0.90 -3.46
N ASP A 212 26.07 1.79 -2.92
CA ASP A 212 27.49 1.82 -3.23
C ASP A 212 28.21 0.52 -2.85
N GLY A 213 28.96 -0.02 -3.81
CA GLY A 213 29.68 -1.29 -3.68
C GLY A 213 28.81 -2.53 -3.89
N PHE A 214 27.51 -2.38 -4.18
CA PHE A 214 26.65 -3.50 -4.51
C PHE A 214 26.75 -3.84 -6.00
N ALA A 215 27.07 -5.10 -6.30
CA ALA A 215 27.21 -5.63 -7.65
C ALA A 215 26.48 -6.99 -7.76
N VAL A 216 25.96 -7.28 -8.93
CA VAL A 216 25.23 -8.54 -9.20
C VAL A 216 25.95 -9.47 -10.18
N ARG A 217 27.18 -9.10 -10.57
CA ARG A 217 28.02 -9.96 -11.40
C ARG A 217 28.25 -11.32 -10.73
N GLY A 218 28.00 -12.41 -11.45
CA GLY A 218 28.06 -13.78 -10.92
C GLY A 218 26.81 -14.20 -10.11
N GLN A 219 25.84 -13.32 -9.94
CA GLN A 219 24.55 -13.61 -9.30
C GLN A 219 23.40 -13.72 -10.31
N VAL A 220 23.65 -13.42 -11.56
CA VAL A 220 22.67 -13.43 -12.66
C VAL A 220 23.22 -14.25 -13.83
N PRO A 221 22.37 -14.81 -14.71
CA PRO A 221 22.81 -15.55 -15.87
C PRO A 221 23.74 -14.70 -16.74
N THR A 222 24.85 -15.30 -17.19
CA THR A 222 25.83 -14.62 -18.05
C THR A 222 25.19 -14.14 -19.35
N GLY A 223 25.48 -12.88 -19.74
CA GLY A 223 24.95 -12.28 -20.96
C GLY A 223 23.51 -11.78 -20.89
N THR A 224 22.87 -11.91 -19.72
CA THR A 224 21.52 -11.36 -19.54
C THR A 224 21.59 -9.91 -19.03
N LYS A 225 20.83 -9.03 -19.64
CA LYS A 225 20.65 -7.66 -19.18
C LYS A 225 19.77 -7.67 -17.94
N VAL A 226 20.17 -6.91 -16.92
CA VAL A 226 19.44 -6.77 -15.66
C VAL A 226 18.88 -5.37 -15.55
N LEU A 227 17.64 -5.28 -15.14
CA LEU A 227 16.93 -4.02 -14.86
C LEU A 227 16.66 -3.91 -13.35
N GLU A 228 16.60 -2.69 -12.83
CA GLU A 228 16.27 -2.38 -11.45
C GLU A 228 15.08 -1.40 -11.35
N ALA A 229 14.25 -1.58 -10.34
CA ALA A 229 13.17 -0.67 -9.98
C ALA A 229 13.04 -0.62 -8.45
N GLY A 230 12.85 0.58 -7.88
CA GLY A 230 12.70 0.75 -6.43
C GLY A 230 12.91 2.19 -5.98
N GLN A 231 12.97 2.39 -4.65
CA GLN A 231 13.14 3.71 -4.03
C GLN A 231 14.60 4.14 -4.05
N LYS A 232 14.83 5.43 -3.86
CA LYS A 232 16.18 5.98 -3.66
C LYS A 232 16.68 5.60 -2.26
N ALA A 233 17.88 5.03 -2.18
CA ALA A 233 18.54 4.76 -0.91
C ALA A 233 19.36 5.99 -0.41
N PRO A 234 19.53 6.16 0.94
CA PRO A 234 18.81 5.45 1.98
C PRO A 234 17.40 6.00 2.21
N ALA A 235 16.48 5.13 2.69
CA ALA A 235 15.18 5.50 3.20
C ALA A 235 14.82 4.56 4.36
N ASP A 236 14.03 5.00 5.34
CA ASP A 236 13.70 4.18 6.52
C ASP A 236 12.96 2.88 6.16
N LEU A 237 12.22 2.89 5.06
CA LEU A 237 11.67 1.72 4.40
C LEU A 237 12.00 1.82 2.91
N TRP A 238 12.73 0.86 2.42
CA TRP A 238 13.30 0.85 1.08
C TRP A 238 13.20 -0.55 0.46
N SER A 239 12.95 -0.60 -0.83
CA SER A 239 12.94 -1.84 -1.61
C SER A 239 13.48 -1.60 -3.02
N CYS A 240 14.10 -2.62 -3.58
CA CYS A 240 14.54 -2.63 -4.96
C CYS A 240 14.39 -4.01 -5.57
N LYS A 241 13.70 -4.09 -6.68
CA LYS A 241 13.50 -5.31 -7.47
C LYS A 241 14.43 -5.35 -8.65
N LEU A 242 15.12 -6.47 -8.83
CA LEU A 242 15.85 -6.82 -10.04
C LEU A 242 14.97 -7.66 -10.97
N THR A 243 15.04 -7.38 -12.26
CA THR A 243 14.34 -8.12 -13.31
C THR A 243 15.31 -8.44 -14.43
N LEU A 244 15.31 -9.67 -14.91
CA LEU A 244 16.06 -10.06 -16.08
C LEU A 244 15.31 -9.62 -17.34
N ASP A 245 16.00 -8.93 -18.25
CA ASP A 245 15.46 -8.58 -19.57
C ASP A 245 15.64 -9.80 -20.51
N ASP A 246 14.85 -10.83 -20.24
CA ASP A 246 14.84 -12.08 -20.99
C ASP A 246 13.45 -12.31 -21.63
N ARG A 247 13.26 -13.49 -22.25
CA ARG A 247 12.02 -13.86 -22.93
C ARG A 247 10.97 -14.48 -21.97
N SER A 248 11.09 -14.27 -20.67
CA SER A 248 10.09 -14.76 -19.72
C SER A 248 8.74 -14.15 -20.01
N ARG A 249 7.67 -14.89 -19.68
CA ARG A 249 6.29 -14.38 -19.76
C ARG A 249 6.13 -13.14 -18.89
N GLU A 250 5.23 -12.25 -19.29
CA GLU A 250 5.02 -10.97 -18.62
C GLU A 250 4.76 -11.12 -17.11
N SER A 251 3.92 -12.10 -16.72
CA SER A 251 3.64 -12.38 -15.31
C SER A 251 4.89 -12.77 -14.51
N VAL A 252 5.77 -13.58 -15.10
CA VAL A 252 7.05 -13.98 -14.49
C VAL A 252 8.01 -12.80 -14.38
N ARG A 253 8.04 -11.93 -15.40
CA ARG A 253 8.83 -10.68 -15.39
C ARG A 253 8.30 -9.69 -14.37
N ALA A 254 6.97 -9.60 -14.23
CA ALA A 254 6.34 -8.72 -13.24
C ALA A 254 6.72 -9.08 -11.81
N ASP A 255 6.82 -10.37 -11.49
CA ASP A 255 7.27 -10.88 -10.20
C ASP A 255 8.76 -10.57 -9.93
N GLY A 256 9.59 -10.61 -10.95
CA GLY A 256 11.00 -10.26 -10.89
C GLY A 256 11.93 -11.43 -10.60
N PHE A 257 13.24 -11.12 -10.54
CA PHE A 257 14.31 -12.07 -10.29
C PHE A 257 14.65 -12.15 -8.80
N VAL A 258 15.02 -11.02 -8.19
CA VAL A 258 15.26 -10.88 -6.74
C VAL A 258 14.76 -9.51 -6.31
N THR A 259 14.10 -9.46 -5.16
CA THR A 259 13.71 -8.22 -4.49
C THR A 259 14.53 -8.09 -3.20
N TYR A 260 15.18 -6.96 -3.04
CA TYR A 260 15.90 -6.57 -1.83
C TYR A 260 15.09 -5.54 -1.06
N THR A 261 14.97 -5.73 0.25
CA THR A 261 14.29 -4.78 1.12
C THR A 261 15.14 -4.49 2.34
N ALA A 262 15.15 -3.24 2.76
CA ALA A 262 15.78 -2.78 4.00
C ALA A 262 14.85 -1.84 4.75
N SER A 263 14.79 -1.97 6.08
CA SER A 263 14.01 -1.06 6.90
C SER A 263 14.71 -0.74 8.23
N LYS A 264 14.76 0.54 8.57
CA LYS A 264 15.13 1.03 9.90
C LYS A 264 13.90 1.41 10.75
N ASP A 265 12.70 1.23 10.21
CA ASP A 265 11.48 1.49 10.95
C ASP A 265 11.31 0.48 12.10
N PRO A 266 11.23 0.94 13.35
CA PRO A 266 11.14 0.05 14.51
C PRO A 266 9.85 -0.78 14.51
N LEU A 267 8.76 -0.25 13.95
CA LEU A 267 7.48 -0.96 13.90
C LEU A 267 7.55 -2.13 12.90
N ILE A 268 8.25 -1.95 11.75
CA ILE A 268 8.56 -3.07 10.83
C ILE A 268 9.40 -4.12 11.53
N ALA A 269 10.46 -3.72 12.26
CA ALA A 269 11.28 -4.68 12.99
C ALA A 269 10.47 -5.45 14.06
N ALA A 270 9.56 -4.77 14.75
CA ALA A 270 8.66 -5.41 15.72
C ALA A 270 7.71 -6.41 15.02
N ALA A 271 7.13 -6.03 13.88
CA ALA A 271 6.26 -6.89 13.09
C ALA A 271 7.00 -8.16 12.61
N VAL A 272 8.19 -8.00 12.06
CA VAL A 272 8.99 -9.10 11.54
C VAL A 272 9.41 -10.07 12.65
N ARG A 273 9.65 -9.58 13.88
CA ARG A 273 9.93 -10.44 15.05
C ARG A 273 8.79 -11.39 15.42
N LYS A 274 7.57 -11.06 15.01
CA LYS A 274 6.40 -11.93 15.21
C LYS A 274 6.38 -13.12 14.23
N ALA A 275 7.21 -13.12 13.19
CA ALA A 275 7.29 -14.22 12.24
C ALA A 275 7.68 -15.53 12.95
N PRO A 276 6.99 -16.65 12.65
CA PRO A 276 7.28 -17.94 13.25
C PRO A 276 8.72 -18.38 12.97
N GLY A 277 9.41 -18.87 14.01
CA GLY A 277 10.77 -19.38 13.87
C GLY A 277 11.88 -18.35 13.97
N THR A 278 11.55 -17.06 14.14
CA THR A 278 12.56 -16.02 14.41
C THR A 278 13.42 -16.40 15.62
N SER A 279 14.73 -16.41 15.44
CA SER A 279 15.68 -16.88 16.46
C SER A 279 16.98 -16.09 16.44
N LYS A 280 17.71 -16.10 17.55
CA LYS A 280 19.06 -15.51 17.61
C LYS A 280 20.04 -16.36 16.81
N GLY A 281 20.89 -15.70 16.03
CA GLY A 281 21.89 -16.36 15.19
C GLY A 281 22.97 -15.40 14.72
N LYS A 282 23.68 -15.79 13.68
CA LYS A 282 24.71 -14.96 13.06
C LYS A 282 24.36 -14.63 11.62
N ALA A 283 24.53 -13.38 11.26
CA ALA A 283 24.45 -12.93 9.88
C ALA A 283 25.65 -13.51 9.06
N PRO A 284 25.57 -13.52 7.72
CA PRO A 284 26.66 -13.99 6.85
C PRO A 284 28.01 -13.29 7.07
N ASP A 285 28.03 -12.09 7.63
CA ASP A 285 29.24 -11.34 7.97
C ASP A 285 29.76 -11.62 9.40
N GLY A 286 29.15 -12.59 10.11
CA GLY A 286 29.53 -13.06 11.44
C GLY A 286 28.94 -12.28 12.60
N ARG A 287 28.23 -11.16 12.37
CA ARG A 287 27.55 -10.38 13.41
C ARG A 287 26.39 -11.15 14.05
N GLU A 288 26.14 -10.88 15.30
CA GLU A 288 24.89 -11.31 15.94
C GLU A 288 23.69 -10.71 15.20
N ALA A 289 22.64 -11.49 15.01
CA ALA A 289 21.42 -11.11 14.33
C ALA A 289 20.21 -11.89 14.87
N GLU A 290 19.03 -11.37 14.65
CA GLU A 290 17.80 -12.15 14.75
C GLU A 290 17.51 -12.72 13.34
N ILE A 291 17.57 -14.03 13.18
CA ILE A 291 17.35 -14.71 11.91
C ILE A 291 15.86 -15.02 11.79
N VAL A 292 15.23 -14.44 10.80
CA VAL A 292 13.82 -14.64 10.45
C VAL A 292 13.71 -15.82 9.46
N SER A 293 14.58 -15.81 8.45
CA SER A 293 14.75 -16.90 7.48
C SER A 293 16.18 -16.86 6.94
N PRO A 294 16.63 -17.85 6.16
CA PRO A 294 17.93 -17.79 5.50
C PRO A 294 18.15 -16.57 4.60
N GLN A 295 17.07 -15.91 4.18
CA GLN A 295 17.05 -14.74 3.30
C GLN A 295 16.67 -13.45 4.01
N ALA A 296 16.31 -13.48 5.31
CA ALA A 296 15.79 -12.35 6.05
C ALA A 296 16.33 -12.32 7.49
N MET A 297 16.77 -11.14 7.95
CA MET A 297 17.33 -10.97 9.30
C MET A 297 17.18 -9.53 9.81
N ILE A 298 17.28 -9.41 11.13
CA ILE A 298 17.30 -8.12 11.83
C ILE A 298 18.68 -7.98 12.48
N LEU A 299 19.39 -6.91 12.13
CA LEU A 299 20.70 -6.57 12.67
C LEU A 299 20.56 -5.55 13.79
N PRO A 300 21.20 -5.75 14.94
CA PRO A 300 21.39 -4.69 15.91
C PRO A 300 22.38 -3.67 15.34
N CYS A 301 21.96 -2.40 15.24
CA CYS A 301 22.85 -1.32 14.85
C CYS A 301 23.26 -0.51 16.08
N ALA A 302 24.46 0.06 16.07
CA ALA A 302 24.95 0.90 17.18
C ALA A 302 24.13 2.19 17.33
N GLU A 303 23.62 2.71 16.22
CA GLU A 303 22.82 3.93 16.18
C GLU A 303 21.57 3.75 15.31
N GLY A 304 20.51 4.46 15.65
CA GLY A 304 19.30 4.58 14.83
C GLY A 304 18.38 3.35 14.79
N GLY A 305 18.50 2.44 15.76
CA GLY A 305 17.63 1.25 15.88
C GLY A 305 18.06 0.08 14.99
N PRO A 306 17.30 -1.05 15.02
CA PRO A 306 17.63 -2.24 14.25
C PRO A 306 17.47 -2.01 12.74
N LEU A 307 18.23 -2.75 11.94
CA LEU A 307 18.10 -2.80 10.50
C LEU A 307 17.54 -4.17 10.08
N TYR A 308 16.32 -4.20 9.60
CA TYR A 308 15.77 -5.36 8.91
C TYR A 308 16.27 -5.38 7.46
N VAL A 309 16.69 -6.54 6.99
CA VAL A 309 17.09 -6.78 5.60
C VAL A 309 16.54 -8.11 5.10
N THR A 310 16.10 -8.14 3.85
CA THR A 310 15.70 -9.38 3.16
C THR A 310 16.09 -9.36 1.69
N SER A 311 16.32 -10.56 1.13
CA SER A 311 16.54 -10.79 -0.29
C SER A 311 15.65 -11.94 -0.75
N GLU A 312 14.56 -11.65 -1.43
CA GLU A 312 13.59 -12.65 -1.86
C GLU A 312 13.67 -12.92 -3.34
N SER A 313 13.68 -14.21 -3.68
CA SER A 313 13.76 -14.66 -5.07
C SER A 313 12.36 -14.82 -5.67
N GLY A 314 12.09 -14.12 -6.77
CA GLY A 314 10.83 -14.19 -7.48
C GLY A 314 10.75 -15.34 -8.51
N LEU A 315 9.61 -15.45 -9.21
CA LEU A 315 9.36 -16.50 -10.21
C LEU A 315 10.40 -16.51 -11.33
N GLN A 316 10.95 -15.34 -11.70
CA GLN A 316 11.96 -15.25 -12.73
C GLN A 316 13.27 -15.94 -12.31
N TYR A 317 13.64 -15.90 -11.02
CA TYR A 317 14.75 -16.71 -10.50
C TYR A 317 14.45 -18.20 -10.62
N LEU A 318 13.23 -18.63 -10.28
CA LEU A 318 12.85 -20.06 -10.37
C LEU A 318 12.94 -20.60 -11.80
N GLU A 319 12.54 -19.81 -12.78
CA GLU A 319 12.68 -20.21 -14.19
C GLU A 319 14.13 -20.16 -14.68
N ALA A 320 14.88 -19.13 -14.28
CA ALA A 320 16.27 -19.00 -14.64
C ALA A 320 17.14 -20.12 -14.05
N SER A 321 16.94 -20.48 -12.77
CA SER A 321 17.72 -21.54 -12.10
C SER A 321 17.56 -22.93 -12.71
N LYS A 322 16.41 -23.21 -13.36
CA LYS A 322 16.23 -24.46 -14.13
C LYS A 322 17.09 -24.50 -15.38
N ARG A 323 17.38 -23.37 -15.99
CA ARG A 323 18.18 -23.23 -17.24
C ARG A 323 19.67 -23.01 -16.95
N HIS A 324 19.97 -22.44 -15.79
CA HIS A 324 21.31 -22.05 -15.34
C HIS A 324 21.58 -22.64 -13.95
N PRO A 325 21.97 -23.93 -13.85
CA PRO A 325 22.19 -24.63 -12.58
C PRO A 325 23.40 -24.09 -11.80
N ASP A 326 24.22 -23.28 -12.44
CA ASP A 326 25.37 -22.55 -11.86
C ASP A 326 24.97 -21.28 -11.10
N LEU A 327 23.71 -20.86 -11.20
CA LEU A 327 23.23 -19.73 -10.41
C LEU A 327 23.34 -20.01 -8.90
N PRO A 328 23.69 -18.97 -8.09
CA PRO A 328 23.70 -19.10 -6.64
C PRO A 328 22.34 -19.56 -6.10
N LYS A 329 22.36 -20.29 -5.00
CA LYS A 329 21.13 -20.62 -4.28
C LYS A 329 20.49 -19.34 -3.70
N ARG A 330 19.19 -19.40 -3.43
CA ARG A 330 18.40 -18.24 -2.95
C ARG A 330 19.02 -17.54 -1.74
N ASP A 331 19.55 -18.31 -0.78
CA ASP A 331 20.17 -17.80 0.44
C ASP A 331 21.52 -17.10 0.21
N ALA A 332 22.14 -17.28 -0.94
CA ALA A 332 23.40 -16.65 -1.26
C ALA A 332 23.27 -15.16 -1.66
N TYR A 333 22.05 -14.71 -2.04
CA TYR A 333 21.83 -13.34 -2.47
C TYR A 333 21.88 -12.32 -1.34
N ILE A 334 21.60 -12.74 -0.09
CA ILE A 334 21.58 -11.85 1.07
C ILE A 334 22.97 -11.31 1.45
N ALA A 335 24.02 -12.11 1.34
CA ALA A 335 25.35 -11.75 1.85
C ALA A 335 25.97 -10.51 1.17
N PRO A 336 26.04 -10.40 -0.17
CA PRO A 336 26.57 -9.20 -0.83
C PRO A 336 25.64 -7.99 -0.64
N PHE A 337 24.32 -8.19 -0.60
CA PHE A 337 23.36 -7.15 -0.31
C PHE A 337 23.55 -6.62 1.11
N LEU A 338 23.64 -7.50 2.11
CA LEU A 338 23.83 -7.16 3.51
C LEU A 338 25.02 -6.19 3.72
N LYS A 339 26.15 -6.48 3.10
CA LYS A 339 27.36 -5.66 3.21
C LYS A 339 27.12 -4.23 2.70
N ALA A 340 26.47 -4.08 1.55
CA ALA A 340 26.17 -2.78 0.97
C ALA A 340 25.05 -2.05 1.74
N ALA A 341 23.99 -2.75 2.10
CA ALA A 341 22.89 -2.22 2.87
C ALA A 341 23.36 -1.72 4.24
N ALA A 342 24.11 -2.54 5.00
CA ALA A 342 24.61 -2.14 6.31
C ALA A 342 25.43 -0.85 6.27
N LYS A 343 26.27 -0.68 5.23
CA LYS A 343 27.03 0.56 5.02
C LYS A 343 26.08 1.73 4.71
N THR A 344 25.17 1.56 3.77
CA THR A 344 24.29 2.64 3.27
C THR A 344 23.29 3.09 4.33
N PHE A 345 22.77 2.18 5.13
CA PHE A 345 21.76 2.45 6.16
C PHE A 345 22.39 2.72 7.56
N GLY A 346 23.72 2.93 7.64
CA GLY A 346 24.39 3.30 8.89
C GLY A 346 24.41 2.19 9.96
N CYS A 347 24.48 0.93 9.51
CA CYS A 347 24.54 -0.26 10.37
C CYS A 347 25.80 -1.11 10.10
N ALA A 348 26.91 -0.45 9.70
CA ALA A 348 28.18 -1.16 9.50
C ALA A 348 28.67 -1.82 10.79
N ALA A 349 29.32 -2.98 10.67
CA ALA A 349 29.99 -3.58 11.80
C ALA A 349 31.01 -2.58 12.38
N PRO A 350 31.18 -2.51 13.73
CA PRO A 350 32.23 -1.73 14.30
C PRO A 350 33.54 -2.20 13.70
N ALA A 351 34.42 -1.24 13.35
CA ALA A 351 35.76 -1.55 12.91
C ALA A 351 36.45 -2.32 14.04
N GLY A 352 36.78 -3.59 13.83
CA GLY A 352 37.50 -4.44 14.77
C GLY A 352 38.95 -4.01 14.93
#